data_2621ca38d8cd6ed6b62f99c5e2ac3e70
#
_entry.id   2621ca38d8cd6ed6b62f99c5e2ac3e70
#
_cell.length_a   1.000
_cell.length_b   1.000
_cell.length_c   1.000
_cell.angle_alpha   90.00
_cell.angle_beta   90.00
_cell.angle_gamma   90.00
#
_symmetry.space_group_name_H-M   'P 1'
#
loop_
_entity.id
_entity.type
_entity.pdbx_description
1 polymer ?
#
loop_
_entity_poly.entity_id
_entity_poly.type
_entity_poly.pdbx_seq_one_letter_code
_entity_poly.pdbx_strand_id
1 'polypeptide(L)'
;KQSAAQTEYDQRQTSKLRAESKIAEISALLNERSIRAPFSGVVGLRELSPGALLSPGTRITSLDDLSVMRLDFYIPSLNIKALALGQEIIARSDALNEDFSGHISAIDSRIDPIKRSLKVRALIPNADGHLKPGMLMQVVLITSEREGILIPESALLSEQLHHYVWLLSDGKAEQRQVELGVRKPGFVEIRSGLSAGEQLIYEGIGNLQAGMAVAPQGNK
;
A
#
# COMPACT_ATOMS: atom_id res chain seq x y z
N LYS A 1 -40.01 44.47 -55.70
CA LYS A 1 -39.27 43.20 -56.08
C LYS A 1 -38.16 42.82 -55.12
N GLN A 2 -37.41 43.74 -54.50
CA GLN A 2 -36.35 43.49 -53.58
C GLN A 2 -36.83 42.91 -52.20
N SER A 3 -37.98 43.38 -51.69
CA SER A 3 -38.57 42.96 -50.46
C SER A 3 -39.06 41.47 -50.49
N ALA A 4 -39.60 41.04 -51.63
CA ALA A 4 -40.05 39.66 -51.81
C ALA A 4 -38.87 38.67 -51.86
N ALA A 5 -37.73 39.03 -52.45
CA ALA A 5 -36.57 38.25 -52.48
C ALA A 5 -35.90 38.10 -51.06
N GLN A 6 -35.94 39.17 -50.28
CA GLN A 6 -35.49 39.17 -48.92
C GLN A 6 -36.34 38.23 -48.02
N THR A 7 -37.68 38.33 -48.16
CA THR A 7 -38.62 37.49 -47.43
C THR A 7 -38.38 35.97 -47.74
N GLU A 8 -38.17 35.67 -49.02
CA GLU A 8 -37.89 34.30 -49.46
C GLU A 8 -36.53 33.77 -48.90
N TYR A 9 -35.52 34.64 -48.92
CA TYR A 9 -34.20 34.30 -48.32
C TYR A 9 -34.35 34.01 -46.82
N ASP A 10 -35.01 34.87 -46.07
CA ASP A 10 -35.24 34.75 -44.64
C ASP A 10 -36.02 33.46 -44.30
N GLN A 11 -37.04 33.12 -45.12
CA GLN A 11 -37.80 31.89 -44.98
C GLN A 11 -36.93 30.66 -45.21
N ARG A 12 -36.08 30.67 -46.25
CA ARG A 12 -35.14 29.57 -46.53
C ARG A 12 -34.10 29.40 -45.43
N GLN A 13 -33.57 30.51 -44.91
CA GLN A 13 -32.64 30.54 -43.81
C GLN A 13 -33.27 29.97 -42.53
N THR A 14 -34.50 30.37 -42.21
CA THR A 14 -35.25 29.83 -41.08
C THR A 14 -35.51 28.34 -41.24
N SER A 15 -35.86 27.87 -42.44
CA SER A 15 -36.06 26.45 -42.72
C SER A 15 -34.77 25.63 -42.55
N LYS A 16 -33.64 26.19 -43.00
CA LYS A 16 -32.32 25.59 -42.80
C LYS A 16 -31.98 25.42 -41.31
N LEU A 17 -32.13 26.50 -40.52
CA LEU A 17 -31.88 26.47 -39.08
C LEU A 17 -32.76 25.45 -38.34
N ARG A 18 -34.05 25.35 -38.75
CA ARG A 18 -34.95 24.32 -38.19
C ARG A 18 -34.50 22.91 -38.51
N ALA A 19 -34.05 22.67 -39.76
CA ALA A 19 -33.55 21.35 -40.16
C ALA A 19 -32.24 20.98 -39.43
N GLU A 20 -31.33 21.93 -39.30
CA GLU A 20 -30.08 21.75 -38.53
C GLU A 20 -30.38 21.46 -37.05
N SER A 21 -31.29 22.17 -36.42
CA SER A 21 -31.72 21.92 -35.05
C SER A 21 -32.35 20.53 -34.90
N LYS A 22 -33.14 20.08 -35.88
CA LYS A 22 -33.75 18.75 -35.87
C LYS A 22 -32.71 17.64 -36.02
N ILE A 23 -31.69 17.84 -36.84
CA ILE A 23 -30.54 16.89 -36.94
C ILE A 23 -29.79 16.80 -35.61
N ALA A 24 -29.52 17.93 -34.95
CA ALA A 24 -28.87 17.97 -33.67
C ALA A 24 -29.67 17.23 -32.60
N GLU A 25 -30.99 17.46 -32.52
CA GLU A 25 -31.91 16.76 -31.63
C GLU A 25 -31.87 15.23 -31.84
N ILE A 26 -32.00 14.77 -33.09
CA ILE A 26 -31.99 13.33 -33.42
C ILE A 26 -30.62 12.74 -33.13
N SER A 27 -29.52 13.45 -33.39
CA SER A 27 -28.15 13.01 -33.10
C SER A 27 -27.94 12.85 -31.59
N ALA A 28 -28.47 13.76 -30.78
CA ALA A 28 -28.44 13.64 -29.32
C ALA A 28 -29.19 12.40 -28.83
N LEU A 29 -30.40 12.16 -29.35
CA LEU A 29 -31.20 10.97 -29.03
C LEU A 29 -30.50 9.67 -29.44
N LEU A 30 -29.80 9.64 -30.57
CA LEU A 30 -29.02 8.47 -30.99
C LEU A 30 -27.81 8.22 -30.05
N ASN A 31 -27.14 9.31 -29.64
CA ASN A 31 -26.02 9.19 -28.69
C ASN A 31 -26.46 8.67 -27.33
N GLU A 32 -27.64 9.06 -26.84
CA GLU A 32 -28.22 8.55 -25.60
C GLU A 32 -28.52 7.04 -25.65
N ARG A 33 -28.75 6.48 -26.83
CA ARG A 33 -28.97 5.04 -27.03
C ARG A 33 -27.69 4.22 -27.12
N SER A 34 -26.55 4.87 -27.20
CA SER A 34 -25.22 4.23 -27.26
C SER A 34 -24.48 4.43 -25.95
N ILE A 35 -24.46 3.40 -25.12
CA ILE A 35 -23.71 3.42 -23.84
C ILE A 35 -22.25 3.11 -24.16
N ARG A 36 -21.36 4.06 -23.88
CA ARG A 36 -19.92 3.94 -24.10
C ARG A 36 -19.16 3.98 -22.80
N ALA A 37 -18.01 3.29 -22.76
CA ALA A 37 -17.07 3.34 -21.64
C ALA A 37 -16.54 4.78 -21.48
N PRO A 38 -16.67 5.40 -20.30
CA PRO A 38 -16.19 6.77 -20.05
C PRO A 38 -14.66 6.87 -19.91
N PHE A 39 -13.99 5.76 -19.65
CA PHE A 39 -12.53 5.63 -19.53
C PHE A 39 -12.08 4.24 -19.97
N SER A 40 -10.77 4.07 -20.16
CA SER A 40 -10.14 2.77 -20.46
C SER A 40 -10.05 1.92 -19.20
N GLY A 41 -10.41 0.63 -19.31
CA GLY A 41 -10.37 -0.26 -18.15
C GLY A 41 -10.81 -1.67 -18.50
N VAL A 42 -10.98 -2.49 -17.47
CA VAL A 42 -11.44 -3.87 -17.56
C VAL A 42 -12.93 -3.94 -17.29
N VAL A 43 -13.66 -4.53 -18.23
CA VAL A 43 -15.11 -4.72 -18.10
C VAL A 43 -15.38 -6.00 -17.31
N GLY A 44 -16.27 -5.93 -16.33
CA GLY A 44 -16.73 -7.07 -15.58
C GLY A 44 -17.65 -8.00 -16.39
N LEU A 45 -18.15 -9.04 -15.75
CA LEU A 45 -19.11 -9.93 -16.38
C LEU A 45 -20.42 -9.22 -16.64
N ARG A 46 -21.01 -9.49 -17.82
CA ARG A 46 -22.32 -8.96 -18.19
C ARG A 46 -23.40 -9.66 -17.38
N GLU A 47 -24.23 -8.90 -16.68
CA GLU A 47 -25.33 -9.42 -15.86
C GLU A 47 -26.64 -9.59 -16.63
N LEU A 48 -26.73 -9.01 -17.82
CA LEU A 48 -27.95 -8.96 -18.63
C LEU A 48 -27.80 -9.68 -19.96
N SER A 49 -28.89 -10.31 -20.41
CA SER A 49 -28.94 -10.96 -21.72
C SER A 49 -29.32 -9.97 -22.84
N PRO A 50 -28.86 -10.20 -24.08
CA PRO A 50 -29.37 -9.43 -25.23
C PRO A 50 -30.87 -9.54 -25.33
N GLY A 51 -31.55 -8.42 -25.59
CA GLY A 51 -33.02 -8.35 -25.66
C GLY A 51 -33.71 -8.10 -24.31
N ALA A 52 -32.97 -8.01 -23.19
CA ALA A 52 -33.58 -7.66 -21.92
C ALA A 52 -34.07 -6.20 -21.94
N LEU A 53 -35.23 -5.96 -21.33
CA LEU A 53 -35.75 -4.62 -21.13
C LEU A 53 -34.97 -3.93 -20.02
N LEU A 54 -34.44 -2.74 -20.31
CA LEU A 54 -33.66 -1.95 -19.35
C LEU A 54 -34.50 -0.78 -18.82
N SER A 55 -34.45 -0.58 -17.52
CA SER A 55 -34.96 0.63 -16.87
C SER A 55 -33.79 1.58 -16.56
N PRO A 56 -34.02 2.89 -16.45
CA PRO A 56 -33.03 3.83 -15.99
C PRO A 56 -32.45 3.37 -14.63
N GLY A 57 -31.09 3.36 -14.52
CA GLY A 57 -30.42 2.87 -13.32
C GLY A 57 -30.10 1.37 -13.30
N THR A 58 -30.53 0.60 -14.30
CA THR A 58 -30.17 -0.83 -14.39
C THR A 58 -28.68 -0.96 -14.66
N ARG A 59 -27.99 -1.71 -13.80
CA ARG A 59 -26.57 -2.00 -13.96
C ARG A 59 -26.37 -3.06 -15.05
N ILE A 60 -25.53 -2.77 -16.02
CA ILE A 60 -25.21 -3.66 -17.14
C ILE A 60 -23.97 -4.48 -16.83
N THR A 61 -22.92 -3.80 -16.40
CA THR A 61 -21.61 -4.38 -16.02
C THR A 61 -20.85 -3.38 -15.18
N SER A 62 -19.72 -3.76 -14.60
CA SER A 62 -18.73 -2.86 -14.02
C SER A 62 -17.66 -2.50 -15.06
N LEU A 63 -17.03 -1.34 -14.88
CA LEU A 63 -15.84 -0.92 -15.59
C LEU A 63 -14.84 -0.42 -14.55
N ASP A 64 -13.71 -1.08 -14.46
CA ASP A 64 -12.71 -0.81 -13.42
C ASP A 64 -11.36 -0.45 -14.07
N ASP A 65 -10.76 0.64 -13.64
CA ASP A 65 -9.36 0.94 -13.91
C ASP A 65 -8.52 0.24 -12.84
N LEU A 66 -7.85 -0.82 -13.26
CA LEU A 66 -7.02 -1.66 -12.38
C LEU A 66 -5.53 -1.29 -12.41
N SER A 67 -5.13 -0.24 -13.11
CA SER A 67 -3.72 0.16 -13.26
C SER A 67 -3.08 0.57 -11.93
N VAL A 68 -3.88 1.20 -11.05
CA VAL A 68 -3.47 1.61 -9.71
C VAL A 68 -4.56 1.24 -8.72
N MET A 69 -4.21 0.41 -7.75
CA MET A 69 -5.14 -0.02 -6.72
C MET A 69 -5.14 0.95 -5.55
N ARG A 70 -6.34 1.22 -5.02
CA ARG A 70 -6.54 2.01 -3.80
C ARG A 70 -6.75 1.08 -2.63
N LEU A 71 -5.81 1.11 -1.68
CA LEU A 71 -5.89 0.33 -0.47
C LEU A 71 -6.30 1.22 0.69
N ASP A 72 -7.49 0.99 1.24
CA ASP A 72 -7.99 1.68 2.42
C ASP A 72 -7.72 0.80 3.66
N PHE A 73 -7.06 1.35 4.66
CA PHE A 73 -6.77 0.66 5.91
C PHE A 73 -6.87 1.61 7.10
N TYR A 74 -6.84 1.04 8.31
CA TYR A 74 -7.03 1.79 9.54
C TYR A 74 -5.81 1.68 10.44
N ILE A 75 -5.38 2.81 10.99
CA ILE A 75 -4.25 2.89 11.90
C ILE A 75 -4.74 3.35 13.27
N PRO A 76 -4.37 2.67 14.36
CA PRO A 76 -4.69 3.11 15.72
C PRO A 76 -4.18 4.52 16.00
N SER A 77 -4.96 5.32 16.71
CA SER A 77 -4.66 6.72 17.03
C SER A 77 -3.31 6.93 17.74
N LEU A 78 -2.81 5.92 18.44
CA LEU A 78 -1.50 5.95 19.10
C LEU A 78 -0.33 6.07 18.11
N ASN A 79 -0.51 5.62 16.87
CA ASN A 79 0.54 5.57 15.86
C ASN A 79 0.47 6.71 14.84
N ILE A 80 -0.41 7.71 15.05
CA ILE A 80 -0.62 8.81 14.10
C ILE A 80 0.67 9.62 13.85
N LYS A 81 1.52 9.78 14.87
CA LYS A 81 2.78 10.52 14.73
C LYS A 81 3.76 9.92 13.72
N ALA A 82 3.60 8.63 13.42
CA ALA A 82 4.44 7.92 12.48
C ALA A 82 3.93 7.99 11.04
N LEU A 83 2.82 8.70 10.78
CA LEU A 83 2.19 8.80 9.48
C LEU A 83 2.61 10.06 8.74
N ALA A 84 2.97 9.89 7.47
CA ALA A 84 3.21 11.01 6.56
C ALA A 84 2.62 10.70 5.17
N LEU A 85 2.20 11.75 4.46
CA LEU A 85 1.84 11.63 3.05
C LEU A 85 3.08 11.25 2.23
N GLY A 86 2.91 10.38 1.25
CA GLY A 86 4.01 9.85 0.44
C GLY A 86 4.84 8.75 1.12
N GLN A 87 4.57 8.43 2.39
CA GLN A 87 5.28 7.37 3.10
C GLN A 87 5.07 6.03 2.43
N GLU A 88 6.16 5.28 2.29
CA GLU A 88 6.14 3.94 1.71
C GLU A 88 5.48 2.93 2.64
N ILE A 89 4.72 2.04 2.05
CA ILE A 89 4.11 0.88 2.71
C ILE A 89 4.40 -0.38 1.92
N ILE A 90 4.39 -1.50 2.61
CA ILE A 90 4.37 -2.83 2.00
C ILE A 90 3.00 -3.44 2.29
N ALA A 91 2.31 -3.84 1.23
CA ALA A 91 1.04 -4.54 1.33
C ALA A 91 1.24 -6.00 0.92
N ARG A 92 1.07 -6.92 1.85
CA ARG A 92 1.20 -8.36 1.61
C ARG A 92 -0.15 -8.97 1.31
N SER A 93 -0.24 -9.75 0.26
CA SER A 93 -1.41 -10.56 -0.08
C SER A 93 -1.13 -12.03 0.28
N ASP A 94 -1.84 -12.55 1.28
CA ASP A 94 -1.74 -13.97 1.63
C ASP A 94 -2.26 -14.87 0.49
N ALA A 95 -3.24 -14.38 -0.28
CA ALA A 95 -3.81 -15.13 -1.40
C ALA A 95 -2.83 -15.31 -2.57
N LEU A 96 -1.93 -14.35 -2.78
CA LEU A 96 -0.92 -14.39 -3.84
C LEU A 96 0.46 -14.78 -3.30
N ASN A 97 0.65 -14.73 -1.98
CA ASN A 97 1.95 -14.89 -1.31
C ASN A 97 3.03 -13.91 -1.85
N GLU A 98 2.59 -12.69 -2.14
CA GLU A 98 3.40 -11.63 -2.75
C GLU A 98 3.30 -10.34 -1.93
N ASP A 99 4.38 -9.57 -1.96
CA ASP A 99 4.47 -8.23 -1.37
C ASP A 99 4.38 -7.18 -2.47
N PHE A 100 3.56 -6.16 -2.24
CA PHE A 100 3.34 -5.04 -3.14
C PHE A 100 3.73 -3.74 -2.47
N SER A 101 4.63 -2.99 -3.08
CA SER A 101 5.02 -1.67 -2.61
C SER A 101 3.98 -0.62 -3.03
N GLY A 102 3.69 0.29 -2.11
CA GLY A 102 2.80 1.41 -2.36
C GLY A 102 3.17 2.61 -1.50
N HIS A 103 2.43 3.69 -1.63
CA HIS A 103 2.64 4.91 -0.86
C HIS A 103 1.33 5.49 -0.34
N ILE A 104 1.38 6.14 0.82
CA ILE A 104 0.23 6.82 1.41
C ILE A 104 -0.13 8.03 0.56
N SER A 105 -1.35 8.02 0.00
CA SER A 105 -1.86 9.09 -0.85
C SER A 105 -2.80 10.04 -0.11
N ALA A 106 -3.49 9.56 0.91
CA ALA A 106 -4.40 10.38 1.70
C ALA A 106 -4.52 9.85 3.14
N ILE A 107 -4.68 10.75 4.06
CA ILE A 107 -4.92 10.49 5.48
C ILE A 107 -6.20 11.25 5.84
N ASP A 108 -7.18 10.57 6.43
CA ASP A 108 -8.42 11.20 6.85
C ASP A 108 -8.13 12.27 7.92
N SER A 109 -8.89 13.34 7.94
CA SER A 109 -8.77 14.41 8.95
C SER A 109 -9.44 14.05 10.28
N ARG A 110 -10.23 12.98 10.33
CA ARG A 110 -11.04 12.60 11.50
C ARG A 110 -10.68 11.21 11.99
N ILE A 111 -10.58 11.10 13.31
CA ILE A 111 -10.44 9.83 14.01
C ILE A 111 -11.84 9.26 14.23
N ASP A 112 -12.05 7.99 13.92
CA ASP A 112 -13.27 7.27 14.28
C ASP A 112 -13.31 7.12 15.82
N PRO A 113 -14.29 7.71 16.51
CA PRO A 113 -14.33 7.70 17.97
C PRO A 113 -14.63 6.32 18.57
N ILE A 114 -15.27 5.44 17.80
CA ILE A 114 -15.63 4.09 18.24
C ILE A 114 -14.41 3.16 18.08
N LYS A 115 -13.82 3.16 16.90
CA LYS A 115 -12.65 2.31 16.59
C LYS A 115 -11.33 2.90 17.10
N ARG A 116 -11.30 4.17 17.48
CA ARG A 116 -10.10 4.93 17.85
C ARG A 116 -8.99 4.80 16.82
N SER A 117 -9.37 4.84 15.56
CA SER A 117 -8.47 4.63 14.42
C SER A 117 -8.68 5.71 13.36
N LEU A 118 -7.63 5.93 12.59
CA LEU A 118 -7.59 6.87 11.48
C LEU A 118 -7.63 6.10 10.17
N LYS A 119 -8.49 6.49 9.25
CA LYS A 119 -8.53 5.90 7.91
C LYS A 119 -7.41 6.48 7.06
N VAL A 120 -6.67 5.59 6.43
CA VAL A 120 -5.54 5.93 5.55
C VAL A 120 -5.77 5.27 4.20
N ARG A 121 -5.40 5.94 3.14
CA ARG A 121 -5.43 5.42 1.77
C ARG A 121 -4.05 5.39 1.19
N ALA A 122 -3.67 4.24 0.64
CA ALA A 122 -2.47 4.08 -0.16
C ALA A 122 -2.82 3.79 -1.61
N LEU A 123 -1.88 4.11 -2.50
CA LEU A 123 -1.89 3.74 -3.90
C LEU A 123 -0.82 2.68 -4.13
N ILE A 124 -1.22 1.61 -4.80
CA ILE A 124 -0.35 0.48 -5.15
C ILE A 124 -0.39 0.32 -6.67
N PRO A 125 0.74 0.45 -7.37
CA PRO A 125 0.83 0.14 -8.79
C PRO A 125 0.45 -1.32 -9.04
N ASN A 126 -0.31 -1.58 -10.10
CA ASN A 126 -0.78 -2.92 -10.46
C ASN A 126 -0.63 -3.15 -11.96
N ALA A 127 0.59 -2.96 -12.45
CA ALA A 127 0.91 -3.08 -13.88
C ALA A 127 0.63 -4.49 -14.43
N ASP A 128 0.87 -5.51 -13.60
CA ASP A 128 0.69 -6.92 -13.97
C ASP A 128 -0.76 -7.41 -13.79
N GLY A 129 -1.64 -6.59 -13.21
CA GLY A 129 -3.05 -6.92 -13.01
C GLY A 129 -3.33 -8.03 -11.99
N HIS A 130 -2.35 -8.38 -11.13
CA HIS A 130 -2.48 -9.42 -10.12
C HIS A 130 -3.46 -9.02 -9.01
N LEU A 131 -3.44 -7.75 -8.61
CA LEU A 131 -4.34 -7.24 -7.59
C LEU A 131 -5.75 -7.05 -8.17
N LYS A 132 -6.74 -7.50 -7.42
CA LYS A 132 -8.15 -7.35 -7.77
C LYS A 132 -8.93 -6.63 -6.68
N PRO A 133 -9.96 -5.86 -7.03
CA PRO A 133 -10.84 -5.24 -6.04
C PRO A 133 -11.43 -6.28 -5.09
N GLY A 134 -11.45 -5.94 -3.79
CA GLY A 134 -11.97 -6.83 -2.75
C GLY A 134 -10.95 -7.78 -2.13
N MET A 135 -9.70 -7.79 -2.59
CA MET A 135 -8.64 -8.56 -1.92
C MET A 135 -8.35 -8.02 -0.52
N LEU A 136 -8.12 -8.95 0.41
CA LEU A 136 -7.61 -8.65 1.74
C LEU A 136 -6.08 -8.52 1.69
N MET A 137 -5.56 -7.45 2.30
CA MET A 137 -4.13 -7.18 2.35
C MET A 137 -3.70 -6.91 3.80
N GLN A 138 -2.54 -7.40 4.18
CA GLN A 138 -1.85 -6.98 5.39
C GLN A 138 -0.94 -5.80 5.07
N VAL A 139 -1.02 -4.73 5.85
CA VAL A 139 -0.20 -3.53 5.63
C VAL A 139 0.91 -3.45 6.66
N VAL A 140 2.14 -3.37 6.18
CA VAL A 140 3.33 -3.08 6.97
C VAL A 140 3.73 -1.63 6.69
N LEU A 141 3.65 -0.80 7.72
CA LEU A 141 4.05 0.60 7.65
C LEU A 141 5.53 0.73 8.01
N ILE A 142 6.33 1.25 7.08
CA ILE A 142 7.73 1.55 7.32
C ILE A 142 7.79 2.90 8.06
N THR A 143 8.04 2.86 9.36
CA THR A 143 8.04 4.07 10.21
C THR A 143 9.39 4.75 10.30
N SER A 144 10.45 3.99 10.18
CA SER A 144 11.82 4.51 10.15
C SER A 144 12.78 3.46 9.62
N GLU A 145 13.74 3.87 8.84
CA GLU A 145 14.93 3.08 8.52
C GLU A 145 16.10 3.64 9.34
N ARG A 146 16.83 2.76 9.97
CA ARG A 146 18.06 3.10 10.68
C ARG A 146 19.03 1.93 10.63
N GLU A 147 20.29 2.23 10.60
CA GLU A 147 21.32 1.24 10.83
C GLU A 147 21.34 0.85 12.31
N GLY A 148 21.44 -0.44 12.58
CA GLY A 148 21.49 -0.99 13.92
C GLY A 148 22.21 -2.31 13.96
N ILE A 149 22.78 -2.65 15.10
CA ILE A 149 23.45 -3.92 15.31
C ILE A 149 22.39 -4.96 15.65
N LEU A 150 22.25 -5.96 14.81
CA LEU A 150 21.39 -7.12 15.04
C LEU A 150 22.26 -8.30 15.45
N ILE A 151 21.91 -8.94 16.56
CA ILE A 151 22.57 -10.17 17.02
C ILE A 151 21.57 -11.33 17.05
N PRO A 152 22.02 -12.58 16.87
CA PRO A 152 21.18 -13.74 17.11
C PRO A 152 20.63 -13.74 18.55
N GLU A 153 19.37 -14.09 18.73
CA GLU A 153 18.74 -14.14 20.06
C GLU A 153 19.42 -15.18 20.97
N SER A 154 20.05 -16.22 20.38
CA SER A 154 20.86 -17.22 21.08
C SER A 154 22.12 -16.68 21.75
N ALA A 155 22.61 -15.51 21.33
CA ALA A 155 23.79 -14.86 21.93
C ALA A 155 23.43 -14.00 23.14
N LEU A 156 22.15 -13.82 23.44
CA LEU A 156 21.69 -12.94 24.50
C LEU A 156 21.54 -13.71 25.81
N LEU A 157 22.18 -13.22 26.85
CA LEU A 157 21.97 -13.65 28.22
C LEU A 157 21.09 -12.65 28.94
N SER A 158 20.03 -13.13 29.58
CA SER A 158 19.12 -12.30 30.37
C SER A 158 19.23 -12.70 31.84
N GLU A 159 19.69 -11.77 32.66
CA GLU A 159 19.80 -11.93 34.10
C GLU A 159 18.94 -10.87 34.79
N GLN A 160 17.85 -11.33 35.38
CA GLN A 160 16.86 -10.44 36.03
C GLN A 160 16.36 -9.30 35.09
N LEU A 161 16.83 -8.09 35.32
CA LEU A 161 16.48 -6.87 34.57
C LEU A 161 17.53 -6.43 33.57
N HIS A 162 18.66 -7.13 33.50
CA HIS A 162 19.80 -6.75 32.66
C HIS A 162 20.04 -7.79 31.57
N HIS A 163 20.56 -7.31 30.45
CA HIS A 163 20.90 -8.14 29.31
C HIS A 163 22.40 -8.03 29.05
N TYR A 164 23.01 -9.17 28.75
CA TYR A 164 24.45 -9.29 28.53
C TYR A 164 24.73 -10.09 27.28
N VAL A 165 25.87 -9.85 26.70
CA VAL A 165 26.46 -10.62 25.60
C VAL A 165 27.89 -11.01 25.95
N TRP A 166 28.38 -12.06 25.33
CA TRP A 166 29.77 -12.45 25.41
C TRP A 166 30.53 -12.01 24.17
N LEU A 167 31.60 -11.26 24.37
CA LEU A 167 32.53 -10.84 23.33
C LEU A 167 33.84 -11.58 23.43
N LEU A 168 34.47 -11.81 22.27
CA LEU A 168 35.85 -12.29 22.23
C LEU A 168 36.79 -11.08 22.17
N SER A 169 37.53 -10.83 23.23
CA SER A 169 38.55 -9.79 23.35
C SER A 169 39.89 -10.42 23.75
N ASP A 170 40.90 -10.24 22.92
CA ASP A 170 42.25 -10.79 23.14
C ASP A 170 42.29 -12.29 23.47
N GLY A 171 41.44 -13.09 22.81
CA GLY A 171 41.36 -14.54 23.04
C GLY A 171 40.63 -14.96 24.33
N LYS A 172 39.95 -14.02 25.01
CA LYS A 172 39.21 -14.24 26.25
C LYS A 172 37.76 -13.80 26.12
N ALA A 173 36.89 -14.44 26.89
CA ALA A 173 35.48 -14.06 26.97
C ALA A 173 35.31 -12.85 27.89
N GLU A 174 34.70 -11.79 27.38
CA GLU A 174 34.31 -10.57 28.10
C GLU A 174 32.79 -10.47 28.13
N GLN A 175 32.22 -10.40 29.33
CA GLN A 175 30.79 -10.17 29.49
C GLN A 175 30.51 -8.68 29.42
N ARG A 176 29.58 -8.27 28.54
CA ARG A 176 29.22 -6.87 28.38
C ARG A 176 27.72 -6.66 28.46
N GLN A 177 27.33 -5.70 29.28
CA GLN A 177 25.93 -5.30 29.37
C GLN A 177 25.50 -4.55 28.14
N VAL A 178 24.29 -4.86 27.66
CA VAL A 178 23.69 -4.25 26.46
C VAL A 178 22.26 -3.80 26.71
N GLU A 179 21.85 -2.79 25.96
CA GLU A 179 20.46 -2.35 25.93
C GLU A 179 19.79 -2.87 24.64
N LEU A 180 18.62 -3.47 24.81
CA LEU A 180 17.88 -4.05 23.69
C LEU A 180 17.05 -3.00 22.97
N GLY A 181 16.94 -3.17 21.67
CA GLY A 181 16.03 -2.47 20.80
C GLY A 181 14.84 -3.33 20.37
N VAL A 182 14.54 -3.32 19.07
CA VAL A 182 13.46 -4.09 18.48
C VAL A 182 13.86 -5.55 18.31
N ARG A 183 12.93 -6.47 18.64
CA ARG A 183 13.10 -7.90 18.35
C ARG A 183 12.52 -8.22 16.98
N LYS A 184 13.28 -9.00 16.20
CA LYS A 184 12.86 -9.61 14.93
C LYS A 184 12.91 -11.12 15.06
N PRO A 185 12.22 -11.90 14.23
CA PRO A 185 12.29 -13.35 14.29
C PRO A 185 13.75 -13.86 14.25
N GLY A 186 14.23 -14.49 15.34
CA GLY A 186 15.58 -15.01 15.49
C GLY A 186 16.69 -13.99 15.81
N PHE A 187 16.38 -12.68 15.84
CA PHE A 187 17.36 -11.63 16.07
C PHE A 187 16.84 -10.55 17.03
N VAL A 188 17.75 -9.90 17.72
CA VAL A 188 17.48 -8.74 18.58
C VAL A 188 18.40 -7.59 18.23
N GLU A 189 17.84 -6.39 18.16
CA GLU A 189 18.60 -5.15 17.97
C GLU A 189 19.28 -4.75 19.29
N ILE A 190 20.54 -4.32 19.21
CA ILE A 190 21.27 -3.74 20.31
C ILE A 190 21.34 -2.22 20.11
N ARG A 191 20.80 -1.49 21.09
CA ARG A 191 20.82 0.00 21.08
C ARG A 191 22.12 0.58 21.57
N SER A 192 22.67 -0.03 22.62
CA SER A 192 23.93 0.42 23.23
C SER A 192 24.68 -0.77 23.84
N GLY A 193 25.99 -0.62 24.01
CA GLY A 193 26.86 -1.65 24.58
C GLY A 193 27.63 -2.49 23.57
N LEU A 194 27.34 -2.37 22.27
CA LEU A 194 28.08 -3.03 21.19
C LEU A 194 28.50 -2.04 20.10
N SER A 195 29.63 -2.33 19.47
CA SER A 195 30.13 -1.60 18.30
C SER A 195 30.26 -2.55 17.10
N ALA A 196 30.08 -2.00 15.89
CA ALA A 196 30.24 -2.77 14.68
C ALA A 196 31.69 -3.28 14.55
N GLY A 197 31.83 -4.56 14.20
CA GLY A 197 33.14 -5.21 14.06
C GLY A 197 33.63 -5.96 15.31
N GLU A 198 32.94 -5.85 16.45
CA GLU A 198 33.26 -6.67 17.63
C GLU A 198 32.86 -8.14 17.39
N GLN A 199 33.64 -9.07 17.91
CA GLN A 199 33.42 -10.51 17.76
C GLN A 199 32.49 -11.01 18.86
N LEU A 200 31.29 -11.44 18.47
CA LEU A 200 30.27 -11.93 19.37
C LEU A 200 30.38 -13.47 19.51
N ILE A 201 30.32 -13.96 20.73
CA ILE A 201 30.22 -15.40 21.02
C ILE A 201 28.71 -15.73 21.12
N TYR A 202 28.21 -16.61 20.26
CA TYR A 202 26.78 -16.94 20.21
C TYR A 202 26.47 -18.42 20.47
N GLU A 203 27.51 -19.27 20.59
CA GLU A 203 27.40 -20.69 20.96
C GLU A 203 28.20 -20.98 22.21
N GLY A 204 27.71 -21.92 23.04
CA GLY A 204 28.39 -22.34 24.28
C GLY A 204 28.36 -21.32 25.43
N ILE A 205 27.53 -20.29 25.34
CA ILE A 205 27.51 -19.15 26.26
C ILE A 205 27.10 -19.47 27.68
N GLY A 206 26.38 -20.59 27.93
CA GLY A 206 25.90 -20.97 29.25
C GLY A 206 27.00 -21.39 30.23
N ASN A 207 28.21 -21.73 29.76
CA ASN A 207 29.32 -22.19 30.59
C ASN A 207 30.50 -21.21 30.64
N LEU A 208 30.34 -20.01 30.00
CA LEU A 208 31.40 -19.02 29.94
C LEU A 208 31.52 -18.26 31.27
N GLN A 209 32.76 -17.96 31.64
CA GLN A 209 33.09 -17.04 32.73
C GLN A 209 33.98 -15.92 32.21
N ALA A 210 33.89 -14.75 32.80
CA ALA A 210 34.74 -13.63 32.42
C ALA A 210 36.21 -13.95 32.53
N GLY A 211 36.96 -13.66 31.45
CA GLY A 211 38.39 -13.98 31.38
C GLY A 211 38.73 -15.41 30.92
N MET A 212 37.75 -16.26 30.67
CA MET A 212 37.96 -17.60 30.16
C MET A 212 38.54 -17.55 28.73
N ALA A 213 39.61 -18.35 28.50
CA ALA A 213 40.20 -18.45 27.17
C ALA A 213 39.22 -19.15 26.21
N VAL A 214 38.93 -18.53 25.08
CA VAL A 214 37.99 -19.01 24.04
C VAL A 214 38.70 -19.01 22.69
N ALA A 215 38.65 -20.14 22.01
CA ALA A 215 39.12 -20.22 20.63
C ALA A 215 37.94 -20.12 19.67
N PRO A 216 37.97 -19.24 18.65
CA PRO A 216 36.92 -19.18 17.66
C PRO A 216 36.91 -20.51 16.87
N GLN A 217 35.76 -21.19 16.87
CA GLN A 217 35.53 -22.23 15.88
C GLN A 217 35.12 -21.55 14.59
N GLY A 218 35.95 -21.65 13.55
CA GLY A 218 35.69 -21.04 12.27
C GLY A 218 34.35 -21.49 11.71
N ASN A 219 33.60 -20.54 11.25
CA ASN A 219 32.35 -20.77 10.52
C ASN A 219 32.66 -21.64 9.29
N LYS A 220 32.08 -22.82 9.19
CA LYS A 220 32.05 -23.64 7.98
C LYS A 220 30.91 -23.25 7.09
#